data_c4e154544e5c10ec3345c51d71a8b79e
#
_entry.id   c4e154544e5c10ec3345c51d71a8b79e
#
_cell.length_a   1.000
_cell.length_b   1.000
_cell.length_c   1.000
_cell.angle_alpha   90.00
_cell.angle_beta   90.00
_cell.angle_gamma   90.00
#
_symmetry.space_group_name_H-M   'P 1'
#
loop_
_entity.id
_entity.type
_entity.pdbx_description
1 polymer ?
#
loop_
_entity_poly.entity_id
_entity_poly.type
_entity_poly.pdbx_seq_one_letter_code
_entity_poly.pdbx_strand_id
1 'polypeptide(L)'
;MSTARDGLAAAVVDGKLYVMGGSDGQNRLSSVERYDPETNAWEAVAPMSMARCPSAAAVVDGKLYVMGGFNGRQNLPFSSVERYDPAKDEWVAMASMALTTERRSSFCAVSM
;
A
#
# COMPACT_ATOMS: atom_id res chain seq x y z
N MET A 1 10.58 11.08 -0.22
CA MET A 1 9.45 10.79 -1.10
C MET A 1 9.20 11.95 -2.00
N SER A 2 8.81 11.66 -3.20
CA SER A 2 8.50 12.74 -4.10
C SER A 2 7.09 13.26 -3.89
N THR A 3 6.25 12.54 -3.21
CA THR A 3 4.88 12.94 -2.96
C THR A 3 4.62 12.89 -1.48
N ALA A 4 4.09 13.95 -0.92
CA ALA A 4 3.70 13.94 0.48
C ALA A 4 2.41 13.15 0.60
N ARG A 5 2.31 12.28 1.56
CA ARG A 5 1.15 11.41 1.72
C ARG A 5 0.79 11.21 3.14
N ASP A 6 -0.52 11.06 3.37
CA ASP A 6 -1.05 10.70 4.65
C ASP A 6 -1.64 9.34 4.52
N GLY A 7 -1.66 8.57 5.56
CA GLY A 7 -2.37 7.29 5.57
C GLY A 7 -1.73 6.26 4.65
N LEU A 8 -0.43 6.34 4.49
CA LEU A 8 0.25 5.40 3.64
C LEU A 8 0.60 4.14 4.42
N ALA A 9 1.03 3.12 3.73
CA ALA A 9 1.63 1.96 4.36
C ALA A 9 3.08 1.90 3.93
N ALA A 10 3.91 1.28 4.73
CA ALA A 10 5.32 1.17 4.43
C ALA A 10 5.82 -0.20 4.82
N ALA A 11 6.80 -0.71 4.11
CA ALA A 11 7.41 -2.00 4.42
C ALA A 11 8.80 -2.07 3.80
N VAL A 12 9.62 -2.96 4.30
CA VAL A 12 10.97 -3.12 3.80
C VAL A 12 11.09 -4.46 3.08
N VAL A 13 11.59 -4.44 1.86
CA VAL A 13 11.83 -5.65 1.09
C VAL A 13 13.21 -5.55 0.51
N ASP A 14 14.05 -6.54 0.75
CA ASP A 14 15.39 -6.59 0.20
C ASP A 14 16.17 -5.30 0.46
N GLY A 15 16.04 -4.79 1.64
CA GLY A 15 16.80 -3.61 2.04
C GLY A 15 16.30 -2.30 1.49
N LYS A 16 15.16 -2.30 0.80
CA LYS A 16 14.60 -1.06 0.28
C LYS A 16 13.28 -0.79 0.95
N LEU A 17 13.00 0.49 1.15
CA LEU A 17 11.78 0.90 1.83
C LEU A 17 10.73 1.24 0.79
N TYR A 18 9.58 0.61 0.89
CA TYR A 18 8.47 0.89 -0.02
C TYR A 18 7.41 1.67 0.72
N VAL A 19 6.87 2.71 0.10
CA VAL A 19 5.72 3.41 0.64
C VAL A 19 4.63 3.35 -0.41
N MET A 20 3.43 3.06 0.01
CA MET A 20 2.38 2.85 -0.95
C MET A 20 1.08 3.44 -0.52
N GLY A 21 0.39 4.02 -1.46
CA GLY A 21 -0.96 4.53 -1.26
C GLY A 21 -1.00 5.78 -0.40
N GLY A 22 -2.11 5.95 0.26
CA GLY A 22 -2.35 7.12 1.08
C GLY A 22 -3.10 8.18 0.31
N SER A 23 -3.00 9.40 0.80
CA SER A 23 -3.70 10.52 0.20
C SER A 23 -2.77 11.71 0.13
N ASP A 24 -2.87 12.51 -0.91
CA ASP A 24 -2.07 13.70 -1.02
C ASP A 24 -2.84 14.93 -0.55
N GLY A 25 -3.97 14.72 0.08
CA GLY A 25 -4.80 15.82 0.54
C GLY A 25 -5.98 16.07 -0.37
N GLN A 26 -5.94 15.59 -1.57
CA GLN A 26 -7.04 15.74 -2.47
C GLN A 26 -7.51 14.43 -3.02
N ASN A 27 -6.62 13.51 -3.26
CA ASN A 27 -6.97 12.23 -3.85
C ASN A 27 -6.32 11.09 -3.14
N ARG A 28 -6.95 9.92 -3.18
CA ARG A 28 -6.32 8.70 -2.74
C ARG A 28 -5.32 8.32 -3.80
N LEU A 29 -4.26 7.66 -3.41
CA LEU A 29 -3.16 7.37 -4.31
C LEU A 29 -3.00 5.87 -4.52
N SER A 30 -2.69 5.47 -5.73
CA SER A 30 -2.33 4.09 -6.00
C SER A 30 -0.82 3.97 -6.18
N SER A 31 -0.10 5.08 -6.20
CA SER A 31 1.31 5.06 -6.50
C SER A 31 2.13 4.46 -5.38
N VAL A 32 3.27 3.92 -5.76
CA VAL A 32 4.18 3.26 -4.86
C VAL A 32 5.57 3.79 -5.15
N GLU A 33 6.31 4.15 -4.12
CA GLU A 33 7.68 4.62 -4.28
C GLU A 33 8.59 3.78 -3.45
N ARG A 34 9.82 3.61 -3.88
CA ARG A 34 10.79 2.79 -3.19
C ARG A 34 12.04 3.61 -2.93
N TYR A 35 12.54 3.56 -1.72
CA TYR A 35 13.74 4.26 -1.33
C TYR A 35 14.89 3.29 -1.23
N ASP A 36 16.02 3.62 -1.88
CA ASP A 36 17.21 2.80 -1.83
C ASP A 36 18.21 3.52 -0.95
N PRO A 37 18.50 3.00 0.23
CA PRO A 37 19.44 3.68 1.12
C PRO A 37 20.86 3.74 0.58
N GLU A 38 21.23 2.83 -0.30
CA GLU A 38 22.57 2.85 -0.85
C GLU A 38 22.79 4.00 -1.78
N THR A 39 21.80 4.38 -2.55
CA THR A 39 21.92 5.48 -3.47
C THR A 39 21.26 6.73 -2.93
N ASN A 40 20.55 6.61 -1.81
CA ASN A 40 19.85 7.72 -1.19
C ASN A 40 18.87 8.35 -2.19
N ALA A 41 18.14 7.52 -2.88
CA ALA A 41 17.21 7.99 -3.90
C ALA A 41 15.88 7.27 -3.84
N TRP A 42 14.82 7.98 -4.20
CA TRP A 42 13.49 7.42 -4.33
C TRP A 42 13.20 7.16 -5.80
N GLU A 43 12.50 6.08 -6.07
CA GLU A 43 12.08 5.82 -7.45
C GLU A 43 10.67 5.28 -7.44
N ALA A 44 9.93 5.56 -8.47
CA ALA A 44 8.58 5.06 -8.61
C ALA A 44 8.64 3.64 -9.11
N VAL A 45 7.74 2.81 -8.60
CA VAL A 45 7.61 1.44 -9.12
C VAL A 45 6.16 1.26 -9.53
N ALA A 46 5.77 0.08 -9.97
CA ALA A 46 4.43 -0.14 -10.48
C ALA A 46 3.39 0.23 -9.43
N PRO A 47 2.34 0.94 -9.79
CA PRO A 47 1.31 1.31 -8.81
C PRO A 47 0.39 0.14 -8.51
N MET A 48 -0.27 0.21 -7.37
CA MET A 48 -1.29 -0.78 -7.02
C MET A 48 -2.44 -0.70 -8.01
N SER A 49 -3.27 -1.73 -8.03
CA SER A 49 -4.37 -1.75 -8.99
C SER A 49 -5.44 -0.73 -8.66
N MET A 50 -5.51 -0.27 -7.43
CA MET A 50 -6.47 0.76 -7.10
C MET A 50 -5.92 1.69 -6.06
N ALA A 51 -6.37 2.92 -6.08
CA ALA A 51 -5.96 3.90 -5.11
C ALA A 51 -6.56 3.56 -3.76
N ARG A 52 -5.78 3.58 -2.72
CA ARG A 52 -6.28 3.26 -1.40
C ARG A 52 -5.34 3.78 -0.32
N CYS A 53 -5.89 3.91 0.87
CA CYS A 53 -5.10 4.10 2.06
C CYS A 53 -5.06 2.71 2.68
N PRO A 54 -3.98 1.97 2.52
CA PRO A 54 -3.99 0.58 2.95
C PRO A 54 -4.08 0.46 4.45
N SER A 55 -4.77 -0.55 4.92
CA SER A 55 -4.84 -0.76 6.35
C SER A 55 -3.59 -1.45 6.87
N ALA A 56 -2.88 -2.18 6.03
CA ALA A 56 -1.68 -2.86 6.49
C ALA A 56 -0.82 -3.28 5.31
N ALA A 57 0.45 -3.49 5.58
CA ALA A 57 1.36 -4.07 4.61
C ALA A 57 2.26 -5.05 5.33
N ALA A 58 2.69 -6.08 4.66
CA ALA A 58 3.57 -7.08 5.23
C ALA A 58 4.43 -7.70 4.16
N VAL A 59 5.54 -8.29 4.55
CA VAL A 59 6.43 -8.94 3.61
C VAL A 59 6.52 -10.41 3.93
N VAL A 60 6.28 -11.25 2.95
CA VAL A 60 6.38 -12.69 3.12
C VAL A 60 7.16 -13.23 1.94
N ASP A 61 8.23 -13.95 2.20
CA ASP A 61 9.05 -14.56 1.16
C ASP A 61 9.47 -13.56 0.09
N GLY A 62 9.89 -12.40 0.50
CA GLY A 62 10.39 -11.40 -0.44
C GLY A 62 9.33 -10.72 -1.26
N LYS A 63 8.06 -10.92 -0.96
CA LYS A 63 7.00 -10.25 -1.67
C LYS A 63 6.22 -9.36 -0.72
N LEU A 64 5.73 -8.27 -1.25
CA LEU A 64 5.06 -7.26 -0.45
C LEU A 64 3.57 -7.41 -0.61
N TYR A 65 2.85 -7.49 0.50
CA TYR A 65 1.40 -7.60 0.47
C TYR A 65 0.79 -6.34 1.05
N VAL A 66 -0.24 -5.80 0.40
CA VAL A 66 -1.02 -4.71 0.97
C VAL A 66 -2.44 -5.17 1.07
N MET A 67 -3.11 -4.77 2.09
CA MET A 67 -4.44 -5.27 2.31
C MET A 67 -5.34 -4.21 2.87
N GLY A 68 -6.58 -4.26 2.47
CA GLY A 68 -7.64 -3.46 3.04
C GLY A 68 -7.52 -1.99 2.78
N GLY A 69 -8.09 -1.22 3.67
CA GLY A 69 -8.11 0.22 3.58
C GLY A 69 -9.43 0.73 3.04
N PHE A 70 -9.49 2.02 2.74
CA PHE A 70 -10.68 2.63 2.25
C PHE A 70 -10.53 2.98 0.82
N ASN A 71 -11.57 2.91 0.09
CA ASN A 71 -11.48 3.32 -1.28
C ASN A 71 -11.95 4.76 -1.43
N GLY A 72 -12.28 5.41 -0.38
CA GLY A 72 -12.54 6.77 -0.45
C GLY A 72 -13.90 7.18 -0.78
N ARG A 73 -14.38 7.01 -1.98
CA ARG A 73 -15.59 7.47 -2.30
C ARG A 73 -16.65 6.85 -1.60
N GLN A 74 -16.66 5.67 -1.32
CA GLN A 74 -17.75 5.06 -0.71
C GLN A 74 -17.54 4.89 0.74
N ASN A 75 -16.44 5.26 1.27
CA ASN A 75 -16.18 5.12 2.65
C ASN A 75 -16.34 3.70 3.11
N LEU A 76 -16.13 2.75 2.27
CA LEU A 76 -16.23 1.36 2.67
C LEU A 76 -14.87 0.74 2.70
N PRO A 77 -14.58 -0.10 3.66
CA PRO A 77 -13.28 -0.74 3.69
C PRO A 77 -13.15 -1.77 2.59
N PHE A 78 -11.93 -1.93 2.09
CA PHE A 78 -11.67 -2.96 1.14
C PHE A 78 -11.35 -4.25 1.85
N SER A 79 -11.72 -5.35 1.27
CA SER A 79 -11.25 -6.64 1.76
C SER A 79 -10.16 -7.16 0.84
N SER A 80 -9.80 -6.43 -0.19
CA SER A 80 -8.89 -6.96 -1.18
C SER A 80 -7.44 -6.97 -0.70
N VAL A 81 -6.69 -7.86 -1.25
CA VAL A 81 -5.29 -8.01 -0.94
C VAL A 81 -4.54 -8.03 -2.26
N GLU A 82 -3.44 -7.31 -2.37
CA GLU A 82 -2.62 -7.34 -3.56
C GLU A 82 -1.19 -7.67 -3.15
N ARG A 83 -0.49 -8.40 -4.00
CA ARG A 83 0.89 -8.79 -3.73
C ARG A 83 1.79 -8.20 -4.80
N TYR A 84 2.89 -7.61 -4.38
CA TYR A 84 3.86 -7.02 -5.29
C TYR A 84 5.09 -7.90 -5.37
N ASP A 85 5.53 -8.20 -6.58
CA ASP A 85 6.73 -8.98 -6.81
C ASP A 85 7.81 -8.02 -7.30
N PRO A 86 8.83 -7.73 -6.49
CA PRO A 86 9.85 -6.77 -6.90
C PRO A 86 10.66 -7.23 -8.10
N ALA A 87 10.81 -8.52 -8.29
CA ALA A 87 11.59 -9.03 -9.41
C ALA A 87 10.89 -8.75 -10.73
N LYS A 88 9.57 -8.70 -10.72
CA LYS A 88 8.82 -8.46 -11.93
C LYS A 88 8.21 -7.08 -11.99
N ASP A 89 8.27 -6.35 -10.89
CA ASP A 89 7.66 -5.02 -10.79
C ASP A 89 6.19 -5.13 -11.14
N GLU A 90 5.49 -6.08 -10.54
CA GLU A 90 4.08 -6.30 -10.82
C GLU A 90 3.26 -6.55 -9.59
N TRP A 91 2.03 -6.09 -9.61
CA TRP A 91 1.05 -6.35 -8.56
C TRP A 91 0.06 -7.39 -9.05
N VAL A 92 -0.31 -8.30 -8.16
CA VAL A 92 -1.25 -9.36 -8.49
C VAL A 92 -2.30 -9.43 -7.40
N ALA A 93 -3.54 -9.55 -7.77
CA ALA A 93 -4.61 -9.68 -6.80
C ALA A 93 -4.54 -11.05 -6.13
N MET A 94 -4.73 -11.04 -4.81
CA MET A 94 -4.71 -12.28 -4.06
C MET A 94 -6.11 -12.51 -3.53
N ALA A 95 -6.31 -13.59 -2.80
CA ALA A 95 -7.62 -13.88 -2.22
C ALA A 95 -8.01 -12.79 -1.27
N SER A 96 -9.25 -12.39 -1.29
CA SER A 96 -9.73 -11.34 -0.41
C SER A 96 -9.82 -11.82 1.01
N MET A 97 -9.66 -10.90 1.95
CA MET A 97 -9.84 -11.24 3.34
C MET A 97 -11.28 -11.52 3.62
N ALA A 98 -11.53 -12.36 4.59
CA ALA A 98 -12.87 -12.58 5.02
C ALA A 98 -13.21 -11.45 5.93
N LEU A 99 -14.19 -10.61 5.61
CA LEU A 99 -14.49 -9.56 6.39
C LEU A 99 -15.38 -9.88 7.43
N THR A 100 -15.25 -9.44 8.59
CA THR A 100 -16.10 -9.80 9.54
C THR A 100 -16.74 -8.67 9.77
N THR A 101 -17.28 -8.37 10.54
CA THR A 101 -18.00 -7.35 10.69
C THR A 101 -17.50 -6.23 11.16
N GLU A 102 -16.68 -6.19 11.67
CA GLU A 102 -16.29 -5.12 12.21
C GLU A 102 -15.72 -4.22 11.47
N ARG A 103 -15.81 -3.32 11.64
CA ARG A 103 -15.34 -2.40 11.04
C ARG A 103 -14.18 -2.07 11.47
N ARG A 104 -13.30 -2.28 11.21
CA ARG A 104 -12.25 -1.99 11.64
C ARG A 104 -11.84 -0.74 11.34
N SER A 105 -11.20 -0.22 11.36
CA SER A 105 -10.78 0.93 11.25
C SER A 105 -10.90 1.46 10.19
N SER A 106 -11.14 2.27 10.11
CA SER A 106 -11.44 2.77 9.10
C SER A 106 -10.73 3.87 8.65
N PHE A 107 -9.76 4.30 9.11
CA PHE A 107 -9.15 5.40 8.62
C PHE A 107 -7.95 5.10 7.98
N CYS A 108 -7.54 5.84 7.03
CA CYS A 108 -6.35 5.71 6.43
C CYS A 108 -5.22 5.79 7.33
N ALA A 109 -5.33 6.51 8.28
CA ALA A 109 -4.24 6.68 9.07
C ALA A 109 -3.95 5.70 10.02
N VAL A 110 -4.49 4.79 10.06
CA VAL A 110 -4.36 3.91 10.99
C VAL A 110 -3.29 3.27 11.02
N SER A 111 -2.77 3.06 10.69
CA SER A 111 -1.87 2.52 10.67
C SER A 111 -1.07 2.03 11.23
N MET A 112 -0.59 1.87 11.28
CA MET A 112 0.20 1.36 11.62
C MET A 112 0.77 1.54 12.29
#